data_dd142fb9944e4c30c4ca6b945bb996d3
#
_entry.id   dd142fb9944e4c30c4ca6b945bb996d3
#
_cell.length_a   1.000
_cell.length_b   1.000
_cell.length_c   1.000
_cell.angle_alpha   90.00
_cell.angle_beta   90.00
_cell.angle_gamma   90.00
#
_symmetry.space_group_name_H-M   'P 1'
#
loop_
_entity.id
_entity.type
_entity.pdbx_description
1 polymer ?
#
loop_
_entity_poly.entity_id
_entity_poly.type
_entity_poly.pdbx_seq_one_letter_code
_entity_poly.pdbx_strand_id
1 'polypeptide(L)'
;ISGYIDRLPATLRQIGVLSGHLGLEMKDGLLTKLNADVELVDGMLGIPGIDRDAAFETADLVFSYSRPSDSFMVSKAALNFADQRRLSFDGAVTQFHAPSANVKGMIEANNLPIQSLLDGWPDPVAADLKQTLRQRFRGGQFKFVKAEFLGAFVPETSALTLSRLGLESRFSGVRANFASGQYKRLVATIGGALGMNVGKGGQIQDVLVDLEMTDGSMLLDGYERPVDLAYGQVKSIIRGDVATLENLALDMGSAG
;
A
#
# COMPACT_ATOMS: atom_id res chain seq x y z
N ILE A 1 15.32 32.93 -3.76
CA ILE A 1 15.13 31.46 -3.81
C ILE A 1 15.44 30.83 -2.44
N SER A 2 16.41 31.34 -1.66
CA SER A 2 16.79 30.79 -0.34
C SER A 2 15.65 30.78 0.71
N GLY A 3 14.75 31.75 0.71
CA GLY A 3 13.66 31.85 1.70
C GLY A 3 12.50 30.83 1.53
N TYR A 4 12.48 30.05 0.45
CA TYR A 4 11.50 28.99 0.23
C TYR A 4 12.02 27.62 0.68
N ILE A 5 13.33 27.43 0.73
CA ILE A 5 13.95 26.13 1.11
C ILE A 5 13.74 25.86 2.60
N ASP A 6 13.72 26.91 3.44
CA ASP A 6 13.48 26.78 4.88
C ASP A 6 12.02 26.36 5.26
N ARG A 7 11.10 26.36 4.28
CA ARG A 7 9.70 25.93 4.45
C ARG A 7 9.39 24.56 3.87
N LEU A 8 10.37 23.89 3.28
CA LEU A 8 10.20 22.48 2.94
C LEU A 8 9.97 21.69 4.24
N PRO A 9 8.95 20.81 4.26
CA PRO A 9 8.72 20.00 5.45
C PRO A 9 10.02 19.25 5.80
N ALA A 10 10.32 19.14 7.09
CA ALA A 10 11.53 18.53 7.64
C ALA A 10 11.78 17.06 7.19
N THR A 11 10.93 16.55 6.32
CA THR A 11 10.93 15.23 5.72
C THR A 11 11.99 15.01 4.64
N LEU A 12 12.60 16.09 4.09
CA LEU A 12 13.71 15.99 3.10
C LEU A 12 15.00 16.50 3.75
N ARG A 13 15.62 15.71 4.62
CA ARG A 13 16.78 16.14 5.41
C ARG A 13 18.13 16.02 4.70
N GLN A 14 18.25 15.13 3.72
CA GLN A 14 19.44 15.00 2.89
C GLN A 14 19.02 14.70 1.46
N ILE A 15 19.28 15.65 0.57
CA ILE A 15 19.11 15.46 -0.87
C ILE A 15 20.53 15.29 -1.43
N GLY A 16 20.80 14.16 -2.08
CA GLY A 16 22.05 13.93 -2.79
C GLY A 16 22.19 14.84 -4.02
N VAL A 17 22.07 14.29 -5.21
CA VAL A 17 22.12 15.05 -6.47
C VAL A 17 20.68 15.27 -6.97
N LEU A 18 20.32 16.53 -7.19
CA LEU A 18 19.06 16.94 -7.80
C LEU A 18 19.32 17.34 -9.26
N SER A 19 18.62 16.72 -10.18
CA SER A 19 18.60 17.09 -11.60
C SER A 19 17.17 17.22 -12.09
N GLY A 20 16.94 17.99 -13.17
CA GLY A 20 15.59 18.08 -13.73
C GLY A 20 15.32 19.32 -14.55
N HIS A 21 14.07 19.42 -14.99
CA HIS A 21 13.55 20.52 -15.79
C HIS A 21 12.32 21.11 -15.11
N LEU A 22 12.24 22.43 -15.12
CA LEU A 22 11.10 23.20 -14.63
C LEU A 22 10.61 24.15 -15.71
N GLY A 23 9.37 23.98 -16.15
CA GLY A 23 8.70 24.84 -17.11
C GLY A 23 7.59 25.65 -16.43
N LEU A 24 7.59 26.96 -16.62
CA LEU A 24 6.60 27.89 -16.07
C LEU A 24 5.97 28.70 -17.18
N GLU A 25 4.65 28.80 -17.20
CA GLU A 25 3.90 29.75 -18.01
C GLU A 25 3.18 30.74 -17.11
N MET A 26 3.36 32.03 -17.38
CA MET A 26 2.67 33.09 -16.65
C MET A 26 1.84 33.94 -17.63
N LYS A 27 0.65 34.34 -17.21
CA LYS A 27 -0.21 35.28 -17.94
C LYS A 27 -0.76 36.29 -16.95
N ASP A 28 -0.65 37.56 -17.29
CA ASP A 28 -1.12 38.69 -16.46
C ASP A 28 -0.59 38.65 -15.01
N GLY A 29 0.69 38.25 -14.85
CA GLY A 29 1.33 38.09 -13.54
C GLY A 29 0.91 36.86 -12.73
N LEU A 30 0.06 36.00 -13.27
CA LEU A 30 -0.43 34.79 -12.63
C LEU A 30 0.17 33.54 -13.25
N LEU A 31 0.57 32.56 -12.41
CA LEU A 31 0.98 31.26 -12.88
C LEU A 31 -0.18 30.53 -13.53
N THR A 32 -0.05 30.18 -14.81
CA THR A 32 -1.07 29.46 -15.57
C THR A 32 -0.73 28.00 -15.77
N LYS A 33 0.56 27.67 -15.92
CA LYS A 33 1.01 26.29 -15.98
C LYS A 33 2.36 26.13 -15.28
N LEU A 34 2.56 24.95 -14.70
CA LEU A 34 3.80 24.50 -14.14
C LEU A 34 4.01 23.04 -14.57
N ASN A 35 5.19 22.74 -15.13
CA ASN A 35 5.60 21.37 -15.39
C ASN A 35 6.95 21.15 -14.72
N ALA A 36 7.12 20.04 -14.06
CA ALA A 36 8.38 19.66 -13.47
C ALA A 36 8.67 18.19 -13.76
N ASP A 37 9.93 17.94 -14.07
CA ASP A 37 10.52 16.62 -14.21
C ASP A 37 11.82 16.64 -13.41
N VAL A 38 11.83 15.92 -12.28
CA VAL A 38 12.88 16.01 -11.27
C VAL A 38 13.35 14.61 -10.91
N GLU A 39 14.66 14.43 -10.90
CA GLU A 39 15.32 13.23 -10.42
C GLU A 39 16.21 13.58 -9.23
N LEU A 40 16.14 12.78 -8.19
CA LEU A 40 17.02 12.83 -7.03
C LEU A 40 17.78 11.50 -6.93
N VAL A 41 19.07 11.59 -6.65
CA VAL A 41 19.95 10.43 -6.48
C VAL A 41 20.56 10.47 -5.10
N ASP A 42 20.63 9.32 -4.43
CA ASP A 42 21.22 9.12 -3.11
C ASP A 42 20.60 10.03 -2.03
N GLY A 43 19.33 9.83 -1.76
CA GLY A 43 18.58 10.62 -0.79
C GLY A 43 18.07 9.85 0.41
N MET A 44 17.52 10.61 1.34
CA MET A 44 16.82 10.09 2.51
C MET A 44 15.42 10.70 2.59
N LEU A 45 14.42 9.86 2.80
CA LEU A 45 13.04 10.25 2.99
C LEU A 45 12.61 10.02 4.43
N GLY A 46 12.32 11.09 5.15
CA GLY A 46 11.65 11.02 6.45
C GLY A 46 10.14 10.95 6.24
N ILE A 47 9.50 9.90 6.71
CA ILE A 47 8.05 9.77 6.63
C ILE A 47 7.46 10.13 7.99
N PRO A 48 6.53 11.10 8.08
CA PRO A 48 5.90 11.48 9.35
C PRO A 48 5.25 10.27 10.02
N GLY A 49 5.58 10.03 11.29
CA GLY A 49 5.08 8.88 12.06
C GLY A 49 5.90 7.60 11.91
N ILE A 50 7.00 7.63 11.16
CA ILE A 50 8.00 6.55 11.12
C ILE A 50 9.29 7.04 11.75
N ASP A 51 9.78 6.33 12.76
CA ASP A 51 10.97 6.75 13.53
C ASP A 51 12.31 6.65 12.76
N ARG A 52 12.29 6.14 11.53
CA ARG A 52 13.51 5.93 10.74
C ARG A 52 13.36 6.54 9.35
N ASP A 53 14.35 7.34 9.00
CA ASP A 53 14.49 7.83 7.64
C ASP A 53 14.82 6.64 6.70
N ALA A 54 14.16 6.60 5.54
CA ALA A 54 14.39 5.57 4.53
C ALA A 54 15.36 6.13 3.47
N ALA A 55 16.54 5.50 3.34
CA ALA A 55 17.47 5.81 2.26
C ALA A 55 16.96 5.24 0.93
N PHE A 56 17.03 6.01 -0.15
CA PHE A 56 16.69 5.61 -1.50
C PHE A 56 17.84 5.88 -2.46
N GLU A 57 17.97 5.05 -3.51
CA GLU A 57 18.95 5.25 -4.57
C GLU A 57 18.51 6.32 -5.56
N THR A 58 17.27 6.24 -6.01
CA THR A 58 16.71 7.23 -6.94
C THR A 58 15.26 7.57 -6.56
N ALA A 59 14.90 8.82 -6.79
CA ALA A 59 13.53 9.28 -6.74
C ALA A 59 13.20 10.09 -7.99
N ASP A 60 12.15 9.72 -8.69
CA ASP A 60 11.63 10.42 -9.86
C ASP A 60 10.33 11.14 -9.51
N LEU A 61 10.18 12.37 -9.94
CA LEU A 61 8.94 13.12 -9.77
C LEU A 61 8.63 13.92 -11.03
N VAL A 62 7.53 13.53 -11.69
CA VAL A 62 6.99 14.26 -12.84
C VAL A 62 5.59 14.75 -12.50
N PHE A 63 5.42 16.06 -12.47
CA PHE A 63 4.12 16.64 -12.19
C PHE A 63 3.81 17.84 -13.06
N SER A 64 2.53 18.15 -13.19
CA SER A 64 2.03 19.31 -13.89
C SER A 64 0.88 19.98 -13.14
N TYR A 65 0.81 21.29 -13.26
CA TYR A 65 -0.30 22.11 -12.83
C TYR A 65 -0.82 22.92 -14.01
N SER A 66 -2.13 23.03 -14.13
CA SER A 66 -2.79 23.85 -15.15
C SER A 66 -3.98 24.58 -14.55
N ARG A 67 -3.90 25.89 -14.49
CA ARG A 67 -4.99 26.75 -14.05
C ARG A 67 -6.18 26.73 -14.99
N PRO A 68 -6.03 26.75 -16.34
CA PRO A 68 -7.17 26.67 -17.26
C PRO A 68 -8.01 25.40 -17.12
N SER A 69 -7.38 24.27 -16.81
CA SER A 69 -8.08 22.99 -16.54
C SER A 69 -8.34 22.75 -15.07
N ASP A 70 -7.95 23.68 -14.21
CA ASP A 70 -8.06 23.59 -12.75
C ASP A 70 -7.61 22.23 -12.22
N SER A 71 -6.39 21.86 -12.59
CA SER A 71 -5.87 20.52 -12.31
C SER A 71 -4.41 20.52 -11.87
N PHE A 72 -4.10 19.60 -10.97
CA PHE A 72 -2.77 19.18 -10.60
C PHE A 72 -2.63 17.68 -10.86
N MET A 73 -1.60 17.27 -11.56
CA MET A 73 -1.37 15.88 -11.93
C MET A 73 0.06 15.49 -11.58
N VAL A 74 0.21 14.37 -10.90
CA VAL A 74 1.47 13.64 -10.75
C VAL A 74 1.40 12.48 -11.74
N SER A 75 2.15 12.56 -12.81
CA SER A 75 2.20 11.49 -13.82
C SER A 75 3.21 10.41 -13.47
N LYS A 76 4.16 10.71 -12.59
CA LYS A 76 5.12 9.77 -12.05
C LYS A 76 5.67 10.32 -10.74
N ALA A 77 5.57 9.56 -9.68
CA ALA A 77 6.41 9.68 -8.50
C ALA A 77 6.91 8.27 -8.17
N ALA A 78 8.22 8.07 -8.12
CA ALA A 78 8.79 6.76 -7.87
C ALA A 78 10.00 6.86 -6.95
N LEU A 79 10.11 5.94 -5.99
CA LEU A 79 11.25 5.75 -5.11
C LEU A 79 11.80 4.36 -5.35
N ASN A 80 13.08 4.27 -5.66
CA ASN A 80 13.79 3.02 -5.83
C ASN A 80 14.82 2.88 -4.70
N PHE A 81 14.83 1.74 -4.05
CA PHE A 81 15.71 1.43 -2.93
C PHE A 81 16.74 0.37 -3.32
N ALA A 82 17.91 0.38 -2.67
CA ALA A 82 19.04 -0.52 -2.97
C ALA A 82 18.70 -2.02 -2.94
N ASP A 83 17.69 -2.42 -2.21
CA ASP A 83 17.24 -3.81 -2.07
C ASP A 83 16.12 -4.20 -3.05
N GLN A 84 16.02 -3.53 -4.18
CA GLN A 84 15.00 -3.73 -5.22
C GLN A 84 13.56 -3.41 -4.78
N ARG A 85 13.38 -2.82 -3.62
CA ARG A 85 12.08 -2.25 -3.26
C ARG A 85 11.79 -1.05 -4.13
N ARG A 86 10.54 -0.92 -4.51
CA ARG A 86 10.05 0.24 -5.25
C ARG A 86 8.71 0.66 -4.71
N LEU A 87 8.54 1.96 -4.57
CA LEU A 87 7.26 2.60 -4.29
C LEU A 87 6.98 3.59 -5.42
N SER A 88 5.79 3.57 -5.98
CA SER A 88 5.37 4.55 -6.99
C SER A 88 3.97 5.06 -6.70
N PHE A 89 3.75 6.27 -7.16
CA PHE A 89 2.47 6.96 -7.09
C PHE A 89 2.23 7.71 -8.40
N ASP A 90 1.03 7.63 -8.92
CA ASP A 90 0.49 8.55 -9.90
C ASP A 90 -0.92 9.01 -9.49
N GLY A 91 -1.33 10.19 -9.92
CA GLY A 91 -2.62 10.69 -9.51
C GLY A 91 -2.93 12.08 -10.05
N ALA A 92 -4.16 12.51 -9.84
CA ALA A 92 -4.62 13.83 -10.22
C ALA A 92 -5.63 14.39 -9.23
N VAL A 93 -5.57 15.70 -9.07
CA VAL A 93 -6.59 16.50 -8.41
C VAL A 93 -7.16 17.43 -9.47
N THR A 94 -8.48 17.43 -9.65
CA THR A 94 -9.19 18.31 -10.58
C THR A 94 -10.23 19.12 -9.82
N GLN A 95 -10.62 20.27 -10.38
CA GLN A 95 -11.47 21.24 -9.68
C GLN A 95 -10.82 21.71 -8.36
N PHE A 96 -9.51 21.97 -8.41
CA PHE A 96 -8.69 22.28 -7.24
C PHE A 96 -9.13 23.55 -6.50
N HIS A 97 -9.70 24.52 -7.22
CA HIS A 97 -10.23 25.77 -6.66
C HIS A 97 -11.72 25.71 -6.30
N ALA A 98 -12.39 24.57 -6.55
CA ALA A 98 -13.77 24.37 -6.13
C ALA A 98 -13.84 24.04 -4.62
N PRO A 99 -15.00 24.23 -3.98
CA PRO A 99 -15.19 23.83 -2.58
C PRO A 99 -14.90 22.35 -2.29
N SER A 100 -15.01 21.52 -3.33
CA SER A 100 -14.64 20.09 -3.26
C SER A 100 -13.89 19.70 -4.52
N ALA A 101 -12.66 19.28 -4.38
CA ALA A 101 -11.81 18.82 -5.47
C ALA A 101 -11.99 17.30 -5.68
N ASN A 102 -11.96 16.86 -6.95
CA ASN A 102 -11.94 15.43 -7.24
C ASN A 102 -10.51 14.91 -7.19
N VAL A 103 -10.31 13.80 -6.52
CA VAL A 103 -9.00 13.14 -6.36
C VAL A 103 -9.07 11.73 -6.92
N LYS A 104 -8.08 11.39 -7.73
CA LYS A 104 -7.81 10.01 -8.14
C LYS A 104 -6.34 9.71 -8.00
N GLY A 105 -6.01 8.47 -7.68
CA GLY A 105 -4.60 8.08 -7.61
C GLY A 105 -4.44 6.58 -7.58
N MET A 106 -3.20 6.18 -7.83
CA MET A 106 -2.73 4.82 -7.77
C MET A 106 -1.39 4.80 -7.03
N ILE A 107 -1.27 3.90 -6.08
CA ILE A 107 -0.03 3.61 -5.37
C ILE A 107 0.35 2.18 -5.70
N GLU A 108 1.60 1.96 -6.07
CA GLU A 108 2.16 0.62 -6.24
C GLU A 108 3.41 0.46 -5.39
N ALA A 109 3.56 -0.70 -4.78
CA ALA A 109 4.77 -1.09 -4.08
C ALA A 109 5.21 -2.50 -4.50
N ASN A 110 6.51 -2.67 -4.72
CA ASN A 110 7.09 -3.96 -5.07
C ASN A 110 8.15 -4.35 -4.06
N ASN A 111 8.26 -5.66 -3.80
CA ASN A 111 9.25 -6.26 -2.91
C ASN A 111 9.24 -5.67 -1.48
N LEU A 112 8.07 -5.26 -0.98
CA LEU A 112 7.92 -4.63 0.32
C LEU A 112 7.87 -5.70 1.43
N PRO A 113 8.81 -5.73 2.40
CA PRO A 113 8.68 -6.58 3.58
C PRO A 113 7.38 -6.28 4.34
N ILE A 114 6.66 -7.30 4.76
CA ILE A 114 5.38 -7.11 5.49
C ILE A 114 5.59 -6.29 6.77
N GLN A 115 6.70 -6.50 7.46
CA GLN A 115 7.03 -5.73 8.67
C GLN A 115 7.19 -4.24 8.36
N SER A 116 7.82 -3.88 7.25
CA SER A 116 7.96 -2.47 6.84
C SER A 116 6.59 -1.80 6.60
N LEU A 117 5.63 -2.53 6.04
CA LEU A 117 4.26 -2.03 5.91
C LEU A 117 3.61 -1.82 7.29
N LEU A 118 3.75 -2.80 8.19
CA LEU A 118 3.19 -2.72 9.53
C LEU A 118 3.84 -1.62 10.38
N ASP A 119 5.13 -1.38 10.20
CA ASP A 119 5.86 -0.31 10.89
C ASP A 119 5.47 1.07 10.35
N GLY A 120 5.26 1.19 9.03
CA GLY A 120 4.77 2.41 8.39
C GLY A 120 3.25 2.65 8.50
N TRP A 121 2.51 1.73 9.11
CA TRP A 121 1.06 1.86 9.23
C TRP A 121 0.69 2.96 10.26
N PRO A 122 -0.09 3.99 9.88
CA PRO A 122 -0.45 5.07 10.79
C PRO A 122 -1.24 4.56 12.00
N ASP A 123 -0.82 4.95 13.21
CA ASP A 123 -1.42 4.45 14.46
C ASP A 123 -2.93 4.67 14.61
N PRO A 124 -3.53 5.80 14.19
CA PRO A 124 -4.97 5.99 14.34
C PRO A 124 -5.81 5.15 13.37
N VAL A 125 -5.18 4.55 12.33
CA VAL A 125 -5.89 3.79 11.30
C VAL A 125 -5.92 2.32 11.66
N ALA A 126 -7.11 1.79 12.00
CA ALA A 126 -7.34 0.36 12.27
C ALA A 126 -6.29 -0.28 13.20
N ALA A 127 -6.02 0.34 14.34
CA ALA A 127 -4.98 -0.08 15.30
C ALA A 127 -5.11 -1.55 15.72
N ASP A 128 -6.34 -2.03 15.94
CA ASP A 128 -6.62 -3.42 16.30
C ASP A 128 -6.22 -4.40 15.18
N LEU A 129 -6.46 -4.02 13.92
CA LEU A 129 -6.04 -4.80 12.76
C LEU A 129 -4.51 -4.85 12.67
N LYS A 130 -3.82 -3.71 12.81
CA LYS A 130 -2.35 -3.63 12.85
C LYS A 130 -1.77 -4.55 13.92
N GLN A 131 -2.32 -4.50 15.13
CA GLN A 131 -1.88 -5.35 16.24
C GLN A 131 -2.13 -6.84 15.95
N THR A 132 -3.29 -7.19 15.43
CA THR A 132 -3.63 -8.56 15.05
C THR A 132 -2.69 -9.10 13.98
N LEU A 133 -2.39 -8.30 12.96
CA LEU A 133 -1.45 -8.69 11.90
C LEU A 133 -0.04 -8.90 12.45
N ARG A 134 0.45 -7.99 13.31
CA ARG A 134 1.77 -8.14 13.96
C ARG A 134 1.89 -9.39 14.83
N GLN A 135 0.82 -9.77 15.50
CA GLN A 135 0.83 -10.96 16.36
C GLN A 135 0.78 -12.27 15.56
N ARG A 136 0.06 -12.26 14.44
CA ARG A 136 -0.24 -13.46 13.68
C ARG A 136 0.70 -13.72 12.50
N PHE A 137 1.31 -12.67 11.95
CA PHE A 137 2.14 -12.76 10.76
C PHE A 137 3.57 -12.35 11.06
N ARG A 138 4.52 -13.17 10.62
CA ARG A 138 5.95 -12.89 10.76
C ARG A 138 6.67 -13.16 9.45
N GLY A 139 7.63 -12.27 9.14
CA GLY A 139 8.41 -12.37 7.92
C GLY A 139 7.56 -12.24 6.66
N GLY A 140 8.09 -12.70 5.54
CA GLY A 140 7.46 -12.60 4.24
C GLY A 140 7.54 -11.21 3.61
N GLN A 141 7.14 -11.16 2.35
CA GLN A 141 7.14 -9.92 1.60
C GLN A 141 5.95 -9.84 0.65
N PHE A 142 5.48 -8.65 0.44
CA PHE A 142 4.65 -8.33 -0.70
C PHE A 142 5.53 -8.26 -1.93
N LYS A 143 5.29 -9.15 -2.90
CA LYS A 143 5.90 -9.06 -4.22
C LYS A 143 5.34 -7.88 -4.99
N PHE A 144 4.06 -7.59 -4.74
CA PHE A 144 3.32 -6.53 -5.37
C PHE A 144 2.16 -6.09 -4.46
N VAL A 145 1.96 -4.81 -4.34
CA VAL A 145 0.77 -4.18 -3.75
C VAL A 145 0.35 -3.02 -4.65
N LYS A 146 -0.92 -2.95 -4.98
CA LYS A 146 -1.52 -1.86 -5.74
C LYS A 146 -2.75 -1.36 -5.01
N ALA A 147 -2.85 -0.06 -4.87
CA ALA A 147 -4.04 0.62 -4.34
C ALA A 147 -4.49 1.69 -5.34
N GLU A 148 -5.70 1.56 -5.87
CA GLU A 148 -6.34 2.57 -6.71
C GLU A 148 -7.46 3.25 -5.92
N PHE A 149 -7.52 4.56 -5.96
CA PHE A 149 -8.56 5.29 -5.24
C PHE A 149 -9.17 6.43 -6.06
N LEU A 150 -10.45 6.66 -5.78
CA LEU A 150 -11.21 7.80 -6.24
C LEU A 150 -11.86 8.45 -5.03
N GLY A 151 -11.93 9.78 -5.02
CA GLY A 151 -12.53 10.48 -3.90
C GLY A 151 -12.74 11.95 -4.16
N ALA A 152 -13.17 12.63 -3.11
CA ALA A 152 -13.31 14.07 -3.06
C ALA A 152 -12.52 14.62 -1.87
N PHE A 153 -11.82 15.72 -2.08
CA PHE A 153 -11.06 16.42 -1.05
C PHE A 153 -11.68 17.81 -0.83
N VAL A 154 -11.94 18.11 0.42
CA VAL A 154 -12.45 19.43 0.84
C VAL A 154 -11.30 20.21 1.46
N PRO A 155 -10.73 21.23 0.78
CA PRO A 155 -9.54 21.93 1.25
C PRO A 155 -9.73 22.63 2.60
N GLU A 156 -10.91 23.22 2.84
CA GLU A 156 -11.21 23.95 4.07
C GLU A 156 -11.14 23.09 5.33
N THR A 157 -11.51 21.84 5.25
CA THR A 157 -11.52 20.90 6.38
C THR A 157 -10.39 19.88 6.32
N SER A 158 -9.60 19.88 5.23
CA SER A 158 -8.60 18.86 4.93
C SER A 158 -9.19 17.44 4.92
N ALA A 159 -10.49 17.31 4.64
CA ALA A 159 -11.20 16.04 4.64
C ALA A 159 -11.11 15.37 3.27
N LEU A 160 -10.65 14.11 3.26
CA LEU A 160 -10.67 13.23 2.09
C LEU A 160 -11.79 12.20 2.27
N THR A 161 -12.72 12.16 1.34
CA THR A 161 -13.79 11.15 1.30
C THR A 161 -13.57 10.24 0.10
N LEU A 162 -13.30 8.98 0.35
CA LEU A 162 -13.14 8.00 -0.73
C LEU A 162 -14.51 7.53 -1.23
N SER A 163 -14.69 7.54 -2.54
CA SER A 163 -15.86 6.97 -3.22
C SER A 163 -15.59 5.55 -3.70
N ARG A 164 -14.32 5.22 -3.96
CA ARG A 164 -13.86 3.89 -4.36
C ARG A 164 -12.43 3.67 -3.89
N LEU A 165 -12.15 2.46 -3.41
CA LEU A 165 -10.80 1.97 -3.16
C LEU A 165 -10.70 0.54 -3.69
N GLY A 166 -9.77 0.30 -4.61
CA GLY A 166 -9.38 -1.03 -5.05
C GLY A 166 -8.01 -1.38 -4.45
N LEU A 167 -7.89 -2.55 -3.88
CA LEU A 167 -6.63 -3.09 -3.38
C LEU A 167 -6.34 -4.42 -4.07
N GLU A 168 -5.12 -4.59 -4.51
CA GLU A 168 -4.60 -5.84 -5.06
C GLU A 168 -3.23 -6.11 -4.47
N SER A 169 -2.97 -7.34 -4.04
CA SER A 169 -1.67 -7.70 -3.53
C SER A 169 -1.30 -9.13 -3.84
N ARG A 170 0.01 -9.38 -3.98
CA ARG A 170 0.61 -10.71 -4.02
C ARG A 170 1.72 -10.76 -2.99
N PHE A 171 1.76 -11.83 -2.23
CA PHE A 171 2.74 -12.00 -1.17
C PHE A 171 3.26 -13.43 -1.07
N SER A 172 4.40 -13.60 -0.42
CA SER A 172 5.00 -14.91 -0.22
C SER A 172 5.82 -14.98 1.06
N GLY A 173 6.02 -16.20 1.56
CA GLY A 173 6.91 -16.47 2.69
C GLY A 173 6.43 -15.92 4.03
N VAL A 174 5.14 -15.68 4.19
CA VAL A 174 4.54 -15.18 5.43
C VAL A 174 4.34 -16.33 6.39
N ARG A 175 4.99 -16.32 7.51
CA ARG A 175 4.72 -17.29 8.57
C ARG A 175 3.51 -16.86 9.37
N ALA A 176 2.43 -17.61 9.24
CA ALA A 176 1.16 -17.36 9.89
C ALA A 176 0.97 -18.27 11.09
N ASN A 177 0.37 -17.74 12.16
CA ASN A 177 0.01 -18.49 13.36
C ASN A 177 -1.43 -18.14 13.74
N PHE A 178 -2.31 -19.11 13.57
CA PHE A 178 -3.72 -18.97 13.87
C PHE A 178 -4.13 -19.92 15.01
N ALA A 179 -5.06 -19.45 15.82
CA ALA A 179 -5.81 -20.26 16.77
C ALA A 179 -7.30 -19.98 16.59
N SER A 180 -8.11 -21.02 16.55
CA SER A 180 -9.57 -20.96 16.41
C SER A 180 -10.21 -22.05 17.26
N GLY A 181 -11.52 -21.97 17.51
CA GLY A 181 -12.25 -22.92 18.34
C GLY A 181 -12.24 -24.36 17.84
N GLN A 182 -11.99 -24.61 16.55
CA GLN A 182 -11.92 -25.94 15.95
C GLN A 182 -10.49 -26.51 15.88
N TYR A 183 -9.48 -25.66 16.03
CA TYR A 183 -8.09 -26.09 16.11
C TYR A 183 -7.35 -25.24 17.14
N LYS A 184 -6.54 -25.91 17.93
CA LYS A 184 -5.75 -25.23 18.97
C LYS A 184 -4.67 -24.36 18.37
N ARG A 185 -4.10 -24.79 17.24
CA ARG A 185 -3.00 -24.09 16.58
C ARG A 185 -2.88 -24.52 15.12
N LEU A 186 -2.77 -23.55 14.23
CA LEU A 186 -2.32 -23.72 12.84
C LEU A 186 -1.11 -22.82 12.61
N VAL A 187 0.01 -23.40 12.23
CA VAL A 187 1.21 -22.67 11.80
C VAL A 187 1.52 -23.10 10.38
N ALA A 188 1.69 -22.15 9.48
CA ALA A 188 2.04 -22.43 8.09
C ALA A 188 2.83 -21.27 7.50
N THR A 189 3.61 -21.57 6.46
CA THR A 189 4.11 -20.56 5.54
C THR A 189 3.03 -20.31 4.50
N ILE A 190 2.58 -19.08 4.36
CA ILE A 190 1.53 -18.71 3.40
C ILE A 190 2.06 -17.75 2.34
N GLY A 191 1.52 -17.91 1.15
CA GLY A 191 1.66 -17.00 0.03
C GLY A 191 0.35 -16.88 -0.70
N GLY A 192 0.29 -16.03 -1.73
CA GLY A 192 -0.90 -15.91 -2.56
C GLY A 192 -1.24 -14.51 -2.98
N ALA A 193 -2.51 -14.31 -3.31
CA ALA A 193 -3.06 -13.04 -3.74
C ALA A 193 -4.28 -12.65 -2.89
N LEU A 194 -4.39 -11.36 -2.62
CA LEU A 194 -5.58 -10.75 -2.01
C LEU A 194 -6.01 -9.57 -2.88
N GLY A 195 -7.31 -9.51 -3.17
CA GLY A 195 -7.95 -8.38 -3.83
C GLY A 195 -9.13 -7.88 -2.99
N MET A 196 -9.37 -6.56 -2.97
CA MET A 196 -10.51 -5.98 -2.27
C MET A 196 -11.00 -4.75 -2.99
N ASN A 197 -12.30 -4.64 -3.16
CA ASN A 197 -12.97 -3.42 -3.61
C ASN A 197 -13.86 -2.87 -2.51
N VAL A 198 -13.67 -1.58 -2.23
CA VAL A 198 -14.44 -0.83 -1.24
C VAL A 198 -15.15 0.31 -1.97
N GLY A 199 -16.45 0.40 -1.79
CA GLY A 199 -17.29 1.46 -2.36
C GLY A 199 -17.45 2.65 -1.42
N LYS A 200 -18.38 3.53 -1.81
CA LYS A 200 -18.72 4.72 -1.03
C LYS A 200 -19.12 4.37 0.40
N GLY A 201 -18.62 5.16 1.36
CA GLY A 201 -18.91 4.95 2.78
C GLY A 201 -18.16 3.79 3.42
N GLY A 202 -17.12 3.25 2.76
CA GLY A 202 -16.31 2.17 3.32
C GLY A 202 -16.94 0.77 3.20
N GLN A 203 -17.99 0.62 2.39
CA GLN A 203 -18.64 -0.68 2.20
C GLN A 203 -17.77 -1.59 1.35
N ILE A 204 -17.41 -2.75 1.87
CA ILE A 204 -16.69 -3.79 1.12
C ILE A 204 -17.67 -4.37 0.09
N GLN A 205 -17.31 -4.29 -1.19
CA GLN A 205 -18.09 -4.80 -2.32
C GLN A 205 -17.71 -6.23 -2.64
N ASP A 206 -16.41 -6.48 -2.75
CA ASP A 206 -15.88 -7.82 -2.97
C ASP A 206 -14.49 -7.97 -2.33
N VAL A 207 -14.16 -9.21 -1.97
CA VAL A 207 -12.83 -9.64 -1.55
C VAL A 207 -12.48 -10.92 -2.28
N LEU A 208 -11.36 -10.93 -2.96
CA LEU A 208 -10.75 -12.12 -3.56
C LEU A 208 -9.66 -12.62 -2.63
N VAL A 209 -9.69 -13.90 -2.31
CA VAL A 209 -8.69 -14.59 -1.51
C VAL A 209 -8.20 -15.78 -2.31
N ASP A 210 -6.91 -15.83 -2.61
CA ASP A 210 -6.25 -16.97 -3.24
C ASP A 210 -4.95 -17.24 -2.45
N LEU A 211 -5.00 -18.21 -1.55
CA LEU A 211 -3.93 -18.50 -0.60
C LEU A 211 -3.38 -19.90 -0.83
N GLU A 212 -2.07 -20.00 -0.77
CA GLU A 212 -1.32 -21.24 -0.72
C GLU A 212 -0.62 -21.35 0.63
N MET A 213 -0.64 -22.53 1.21
CA MET A 213 0.03 -22.87 2.45
C MET A 213 1.04 -23.98 2.21
N THR A 214 2.23 -23.81 2.76
CA THR A 214 3.30 -24.82 2.71
C THR A 214 3.94 -24.94 4.07
N ASP A 215 4.62 -26.06 4.31
CA ASP A 215 5.40 -26.29 5.54
C ASP A 215 4.58 -25.98 6.81
N GLY A 216 3.38 -26.51 6.88
CA GLY A 216 2.46 -26.24 7.96
C GLY A 216 2.35 -27.35 8.97
N SER A 217 1.78 -27.02 10.13
CA SER A 217 1.32 -27.99 11.12
C SER A 217 0.03 -27.53 11.77
N MET A 218 -0.90 -28.44 11.99
CA MET A 218 -2.21 -28.16 12.57
C MET A 218 -2.46 -29.07 13.76
N LEU A 219 -2.72 -28.49 14.92
CA LEU A 219 -3.17 -29.21 16.11
C LEU A 219 -4.69 -29.08 16.20
N LEU A 220 -5.36 -30.18 15.95
CA LEU A 220 -6.82 -30.27 16.07
C LEU A 220 -7.26 -30.40 17.54
N ASP A 221 -8.48 -29.98 17.82
CA ASP A 221 -9.05 -30.21 19.16
C ASP A 221 -9.31 -31.70 19.38
N GLY A 222 -8.93 -32.20 20.56
CA GLY A 222 -9.01 -33.63 20.88
C GLY A 222 -7.80 -34.48 20.44
N TYR A 223 -6.84 -33.90 19.71
CA TYR A 223 -5.60 -34.58 19.31
C TYR A 223 -4.43 -34.09 20.15
N GLU A 224 -3.53 -35.02 20.52
CA GLU A 224 -2.34 -34.71 21.32
C GLU A 224 -1.15 -34.29 20.44
N ARG A 225 -1.13 -34.71 19.18
CA ARG A 225 -0.04 -34.45 18.25
C ARG A 225 -0.52 -33.59 17.08
N PRO A 226 0.29 -32.66 16.62
CA PRO A 226 0.01 -31.92 15.41
C PRO A 226 0.03 -32.82 14.18
N VAL A 227 -0.79 -32.49 13.22
CA VAL A 227 -0.79 -33.08 11.87
C VAL A 227 0.02 -32.16 10.97
N ASP A 228 0.95 -32.71 10.22
CA ASP A 228 1.74 -31.97 9.26
C ASP A 228 0.92 -31.68 8.01
N LEU A 229 1.03 -30.44 7.53
CA LEU A 229 0.42 -29.95 6.30
C LEU A 229 1.53 -29.75 5.27
N ALA A 230 1.60 -30.62 4.28
CA ALA A 230 2.55 -30.48 3.19
C ALA A 230 2.16 -29.36 2.25
N TYR A 231 0.87 -29.26 1.95
CA TYR A 231 0.32 -28.24 1.06
C TYR A 231 -1.14 -27.94 1.42
N GLY A 232 -1.55 -26.70 1.21
CA GLY A 232 -2.95 -26.28 1.28
C GLY A 232 -3.22 -25.14 0.31
N GLN A 233 -4.40 -25.15 -0.29
CA GLN A 233 -4.88 -24.06 -1.12
C GLN A 233 -6.30 -23.69 -0.75
N VAL A 234 -6.57 -22.40 -0.66
CA VAL A 234 -7.91 -21.85 -0.45
C VAL A 234 -8.13 -20.74 -1.46
N LYS A 235 -9.16 -20.88 -2.29
CA LYS A 235 -9.61 -19.83 -3.19
C LYS A 235 -11.07 -19.48 -2.89
N SER A 236 -11.33 -18.23 -2.58
CA SER A 236 -12.65 -17.74 -2.18
C SER A 236 -12.90 -16.35 -2.72
N ILE A 237 -14.17 -16.09 -3.05
CA ILE A 237 -14.69 -14.77 -3.39
C ILE A 237 -15.79 -14.44 -2.40
N ILE A 238 -15.67 -13.27 -1.76
CA ILE A 238 -16.69 -12.74 -0.85
C ILE A 238 -17.33 -11.54 -1.55
N ARG A 239 -18.65 -11.54 -1.70
CA ARG A 239 -19.43 -10.42 -2.25
C ARG A 239 -20.58 -10.08 -1.32
N GLY A 240 -20.52 -8.90 -0.70
CA GLY A 240 -21.43 -8.55 0.38
C GLY A 240 -21.39 -9.60 1.50
N ASP A 241 -22.52 -10.21 1.83
CA ASP A 241 -22.64 -11.23 2.89
C ASP A 241 -22.45 -12.67 2.38
N VAL A 242 -22.12 -12.84 1.10
CA VAL A 242 -21.98 -14.18 0.48
C VAL A 242 -20.51 -14.49 0.26
N ALA A 243 -20.04 -15.57 0.88
CA ALA A 243 -18.73 -16.15 0.62
C ALA A 243 -18.89 -17.39 -0.27
N THR A 244 -18.20 -17.38 -1.40
CA THR A 244 -18.14 -18.52 -2.33
C THR A 244 -16.75 -19.14 -2.24
N LEU A 245 -16.68 -20.39 -1.82
CA LEU A 245 -15.47 -21.18 -1.85
C LEU A 245 -15.33 -21.82 -3.23
N GLU A 246 -14.33 -21.37 -4.02
CA GLU A 246 -14.08 -21.89 -5.34
C GLU A 246 -13.18 -23.13 -5.33
N ASN A 247 -12.20 -23.16 -4.42
CA ASN A 247 -11.28 -24.28 -4.25
C ASN A 247 -10.86 -24.42 -2.80
N LEU A 248 -10.77 -25.65 -2.33
CA LEU A 248 -10.13 -26.04 -1.08
C LEU A 248 -9.40 -27.35 -1.31
N ALA A 249 -8.10 -27.31 -1.21
CA ALA A 249 -7.25 -28.50 -1.29
C ALA A 249 -6.35 -28.55 -0.06
N LEU A 250 -6.23 -29.72 0.55
CA LEU A 250 -5.33 -29.97 1.68
C LEU A 250 -4.60 -31.29 1.41
N ASP A 251 -3.28 -31.25 1.48
CA ASP A 251 -2.43 -32.42 1.49
C ASP A 251 -1.75 -32.52 2.86
N MET A 252 -2.10 -33.54 3.59
CA MET A 252 -1.61 -33.78 4.96
C MET A 252 -0.33 -34.60 5.00
N GLY A 253 0.36 -34.76 3.87
CA GLY A 253 1.57 -35.56 3.82
C GLY A 253 1.36 -37.02 4.21
N SER A 254 2.31 -37.87 3.92
CA SER A 254 2.30 -39.25 4.44
C SER A 254 2.59 -39.20 5.94
N ALA A 255 1.62 -39.57 6.76
CA ALA A 255 1.90 -39.90 8.17
C ALA A 255 2.91 -41.04 8.20
N GLY A 256 4.17 -40.71 8.50
CA GLY A 256 5.22 -41.69 8.72
C GLY A 256 5.06 -42.39 10.06
#